data_605ef0b201d5f1c52a138a4975dca7ee
#
_entry.id   605ef0b201d5f1c52a138a4975dca7ee
#
_cell.length_a   1.000
_cell.length_b   1.000
_cell.length_c   1.000
_cell.angle_alpha   90.00
_cell.angle_beta   90.00
_cell.angle_gamma   90.00
#
_symmetry.space_group_name_H-M   'P 1'
#
loop_
_entity.id
_entity.type
_entity.pdbx_description
1 polymer ?
#
loop_
_entity_poly.entity_id
_entity_poly.type
_entity_poly.pdbx_seq_one_letter_code
_entity_poly.pdbx_strand_id
1 'polypeptide(L)'
;MDYVIIVAGGKGLRMGSEIPKQFLPVAGKPILMRTIERFHEYDPALNIILVLPESQQEYWHQLCEEQHFDIKHQIANGGDTRFQSSKNGLALISDDEDGVVGIHDGVRPFVSKEVIEECFETAREEYAAIPVYAVTDTLRYIDQHGGGKNVPVSYTHLRAHET
;
A
#
# COMPACT_ATOMS: atom_id res chain seq x y z
N MET A 1 7.08 2.16 -18.57
CA MET A 1 7.67 1.27 -17.53
C MET A 1 6.78 1.34 -16.29
N ASP A 2 6.45 0.20 -15.65
CA ASP A 2 5.49 0.21 -14.54
C ASP A 2 6.18 0.33 -13.18
N TYR A 3 5.49 0.96 -12.24
CA TYR A 3 5.99 1.23 -10.89
C TYR A 3 4.97 0.86 -9.83
N VAL A 4 5.44 0.48 -8.66
CA VAL A 4 4.63 0.45 -7.44
C VAL A 4 5.29 1.28 -6.34
N ILE A 5 4.51 2.19 -5.75
CA ILE A 5 4.90 2.97 -4.59
C ILE A 5 4.28 2.32 -3.36
N ILE A 6 5.13 1.74 -2.51
CA ILE A 6 4.72 1.07 -1.28
C ILE A 6 4.89 2.06 -0.12
N VAL A 7 3.77 2.58 0.40
CA VAL A 7 3.78 3.57 1.48
C VAL A 7 3.79 2.88 2.83
N ALA A 8 4.83 3.09 3.61
CA ALA A 8 5.03 2.47 4.92
C ALA A 8 5.37 3.50 6.02
N GLY A 9 4.76 4.68 5.96
CA GLY A 9 5.04 5.84 6.81
C GLY A 9 4.31 5.90 8.16
N GLY A 10 3.52 4.90 8.51
CA GLY A 10 2.74 4.89 9.75
C GLY A 10 3.61 4.86 11.00
N LYS A 11 3.39 5.77 11.94
CA LYS A 11 4.08 5.80 13.24
C LYS A 11 3.75 4.60 14.14
N GLY A 12 2.82 3.72 13.74
CA GLY A 12 2.50 2.44 14.40
C GLY A 12 2.02 2.51 15.85
N LEU A 13 1.85 3.71 16.41
CA LEU A 13 1.60 3.98 17.84
C LEU A 13 0.31 3.33 18.40
N ARG A 14 -0.59 2.88 17.53
CA ARG A 14 -1.88 2.28 17.96
C ARG A 14 -1.74 0.86 18.54
N MET A 15 -0.60 0.19 18.35
CA MET A 15 -0.40 -1.20 18.77
C MET A 15 0.41 -1.33 20.06
N GLY A 16 0.87 -0.22 20.68
CA GLY A 16 1.62 -0.25 21.93
C GLY A 16 3.00 -0.94 21.84
N SER A 17 3.50 -1.25 20.64
CA SER A 17 4.82 -1.82 20.44
C SER A 17 5.85 -0.72 20.17
N GLU A 18 7.06 -0.90 20.64
CA GLU A 18 8.20 -0.02 20.32
C GLU A 18 8.62 -0.13 18.86
N ILE A 19 8.27 -1.26 18.20
CA ILE A 19 8.59 -1.53 16.80
C ILE A 19 7.42 -1.07 15.92
N PRO A 20 7.65 -0.27 14.87
CA PRO A 20 6.62 0.13 13.91
C PRO A 20 5.96 -1.08 13.24
N LYS A 21 4.64 -1.02 13.04
CA LYS A 21 3.81 -2.13 12.54
C LYS A 21 4.35 -2.81 11.28
N GLN A 22 4.90 -2.04 10.35
CA GLN A 22 5.45 -2.54 9.09
C GLN A 22 6.63 -3.49 9.26
N PHE A 23 7.32 -3.42 10.39
CA PHE A 23 8.47 -4.26 10.71
C PHE A 23 8.13 -5.45 11.61
N LEU A 24 6.88 -5.54 12.08
CA LEU A 24 6.46 -6.70 12.87
C LEU A 24 6.57 -7.98 12.04
N PRO A 25 7.13 -9.05 12.62
CA PRO A 25 7.30 -10.30 11.88
C PRO A 25 5.97 -11.07 11.79
N VAL A 26 5.67 -11.56 10.60
CA VAL A 26 4.61 -12.53 10.32
C VAL A 26 5.27 -13.78 9.76
N ALA A 27 5.15 -14.89 10.47
CA ALA A 27 5.85 -16.13 10.14
C ALA A 27 7.36 -15.91 9.89
N GLY A 28 8.03 -15.21 10.82
CA GLY A 28 9.47 -15.00 10.82
C GLY A 28 10.02 -13.93 9.89
N LYS A 29 9.17 -13.23 9.11
CA LYS A 29 9.60 -12.19 8.17
C LYS A 29 8.79 -10.92 8.37
N PRO A 30 9.38 -9.71 8.34
CA PRO A 30 8.66 -8.43 8.42
C PRO A 30 7.51 -8.32 7.41
N ILE A 31 6.37 -7.75 7.85
CA ILE A 31 5.19 -7.57 6.98
C ILE A 31 5.56 -6.82 5.70
N LEU A 32 6.38 -5.78 5.82
CA LEU A 32 6.81 -4.96 4.69
C LEU A 32 7.57 -5.76 3.63
N MET A 33 8.45 -6.69 4.04
CA MET A 33 9.16 -7.57 3.10
C MET A 33 8.17 -8.45 2.35
N ARG A 34 7.16 -9.00 3.04
CA ARG A 34 6.13 -9.81 2.39
C ARG A 34 5.30 -9.02 1.38
N THR A 35 5.04 -7.74 1.68
CA THR A 35 4.36 -6.86 0.73
C THR A 35 5.22 -6.63 -0.52
N ILE A 36 6.52 -6.35 -0.35
CA ILE A 36 7.44 -6.19 -1.48
C ILE A 36 7.56 -7.48 -2.28
N GLU A 37 7.70 -8.63 -1.61
CA GLU A 37 7.74 -9.95 -2.27
C GLU A 37 6.50 -10.18 -3.14
N ARG A 38 5.30 -9.80 -2.68
CA ARG A 38 4.07 -9.98 -3.44
C ARG A 38 4.08 -9.24 -4.78
N PHE A 39 4.59 -8.02 -4.84
CA PHE A 39 4.73 -7.27 -6.08
C PHE A 39 5.85 -7.80 -6.96
N HIS A 40 6.96 -8.21 -6.37
CA HIS A 40 8.05 -8.84 -7.11
C HIS A 40 7.66 -10.23 -7.69
N GLU A 41 6.84 -11.00 -6.98
CA GLU A 41 6.28 -12.25 -7.49
C GLU A 41 5.26 -12.03 -8.61
N TYR A 42 4.57 -10.88 -8.62
CA TYR A 42 3.69 -10.49 -9.72
C TYR A 42 4.50 -10.24 -10.98
N ASP A 43 5.45 -9.31 -10.90
CA ASP A 43 6.37 -9.01 -11.99
C ASP A 43 7.76 -8.66 -11.42
N PRO A 44 8.79 -9.50 -11.66
CA PRO A 44 10.17 -9.21 -11.26
C PRO A 44 10.79 -7.96 -11.92
N ALA A 45 10.21 -7.47 -13.03
CA ALA A 45 10.65 -6.26 -13.71
C ALA A 45 9.95 -4.99 -13.20
N LEU A 46 8.94 -5.12 -12.36
CA LEU A 46 8.25 -3.99 -11.75
C LEU A 46 9.19 -3.15 -10.89
N ASN A 47 9.22 -1.84 -11.13
CA ASN A 47 10.02 -0.94 -10.32
C ASN A 47 9.32 -0.66 -8.98
N ILE A 48 10.01 -0.96 -7.89
CA ILE A 48 9.48 -0.80 -6.54
C ILE A 48 10.09 0.44 -5.89
N ILE A 49 9.23 1.34 -5.42
CA ILE A 49 9.61 2.51 -4.63
C ILE A 49 8.99 2.36 -3.24
N LEU A 50 9.84 2.22 -2.24
CA LEU A 50 9.43 2.12 -0.84
C LEU A 50 9.48 3.51 -0.21
N VAL A 51 8.38 3.95 0.40
CA VAL A 51 8.32 5.22 1.11
C VAL A 51 8.33 4.97 2.61
N LEU A 52 9.43 5.38 3.26
CA LEU A 52 9.66 5.24 4.70
C LEU A 52 10.03 6.57 5.35
N PRO A 53 9.64 6.82 6.61
CA PRO A 53 10.22 7.90 7.41
C PRO A 53 11.74 7.77 7.45
N GLU A 54 12.44 8.89 7.33
CA GLU A 54 13.91 8.91 7.35
C GLU A 54 14.49 8.22 8.60
N SER A 55 13.85 8.40 9.75
CA SER A 55 14.24 7.76 11.01
C SER A 55 14.11 6.23 11.03
N GLN A 56 13.47 5.63 10.03
CA GLN A 56 13.26 4.18 9.96
C GLN A 56 14.07 3.51 8.85
N GLN A 57 14.74 4.28 8.00
CA GLN A 57 15.45 3.74 6.84
C GLN A 57 16.69 2.93 7.25
N GLU A 58 17.43 3.40 8.25
CA GLU A 58 18.59 2.67 8.78
C GLU A 58 18.17 1.30 9.35
N TYR A 59 17.10 1.27 10.13
CA TYR A 59 16.55 0.03 10.66
C TYR A 59 16.06 -0.91 9.55
N TRP A 60 15.47 -0.36 8.49
CA TRP A 60 15.08 -1.14 7.32
C TRP A 60 16.28 -1.79 6.61
N HIS A 61 17.36 -1.04 6.41
CA HIS A 61 18.58 -1.58 5.81
C HIS A 61 19.17 -2.72 6.65
N GLN A 62 19.24 -2.55 7.97
CA GLN A 62 19.68 -3.61 8.88
C GLN A 62 18.80 -4.87 8.76
N LEU A 63 17.48 -4.72 8.73
CA LEU A 63 16.57 -5.85 8.55
C LEU A 63 16.77 -6.56 7.19
N CYS A 64 17.03 -5.81 6.12
CA CYS A 64 17.33 -6.40 4.81
C CYS A 64 18.60 -7.25 4.85
N GLU A 65 19.65 -6.77 5.50
CA GLU A 65 20.88 -7.54 5.69
C GLU A 65 20.66 -8.81 6.51
N GLU A 66 20.00 -8.70 7.68
CA GLU A 66 19.69 -9.82 8.57
C GLU A 66 18.83 -10.91 7.91
N GLN A 67 17.90 -10.50 7.06
CA GLN A 67 16.97 -11.43 6.38
C GLN A 67 17.45 -11.86 4.99
N HIS A 68 18.62 -11.40 4.53
CA HIS A 68 19.14 -11.63 3.18
C HIS A 68 18.10 -11.25 2.10
N PHE A 69 17.53 -10.05 2.26
CA PHE A 69 16.44 -9.54 1.41
C PHE A 69 17.02 -8.79 0.20
N ASP A 70 17.09 -9.45 -0.95
CA ASP A 70 17.81 -8.98 -2.15
C ASP A 70 16.91 -8.32 -3.21
N ILE A 71 15.59 -8.20 -2.96
CA ILE A 71 14.69 -7.56 -3.92
C ILE A 71 15.03 -6.07 -4.05
N LYS A 72 15.39 -5.67 -5.27
CA LYS A 72 15.79 -4.28 -5.56
C LYS A 72 14.60 -3.35 -5.41
N HIS A 73 14.81 -2.26 -4.71
CA HIS A 73 13.84 -1.18 -4.55
C HIS A 73 14.54 0.14 -4.25
N GLN A 74 13.89 1.25 -4.64
CA GLN A 74 14.34 2.59 -4.29
C GLN A 74 13.65 3.01 -2.98
N ILE A 75 14.27 3.92 -2.22
CA ILE A 75 13.68 4.45 -1.00
C ILE A 75 13.45 5.96 -1.16
N ALA A 76 12.22 6.38 -0.89
CA ALA A 76 11.82 7.78 -0.78
C ALA A 76 11.51 8.15 0.67
N ASN A 77 11.73 9.41 1.04
CA ASN A 77 11.38 9.91 2.36
C ASN A 77 9.85 10.02 2.54
N GLY A 78 9.36 9.52 3.65
CA GLY A 78 7.98 9.73 4.08
C GLY A 78 7.68 11.21 4.36
N GLY A 79 6.42 11.59 4.19
CA GLY A 79 5.92 12.92 4.55
C GLY A 79 4.99 12.85 5.76
N ASP A 80 4.47 14.01 6.17
CA ASP A 80 3.57 14.14 7.32
C ASP A 80 2.20 13.47 7.09
N THR A 81 1.82 13.30 5.83
CA THR A 81 0.56 12.66 5.41
C THR A 81 0.82 11.54 4.42
N ARG A 82 -0.18 10.64 4.25
CA ARG A 82 -0.15 9.62 3.20
C ARG A 82 -0.01 10.26 1.81
N PHE A 83 -0.72 11.34 1.57
CA PHE A 83 -0.62 12.11 0.32
C PHE A 83 0.80 12.61 0.07
N GLN A 84 1.43 13.25 1.05
CA GLN A 84 2.80 13.75 0.90
C GLN A 84 3.80 12.60 0.69
N SER A 85 3.61 11.49 1.39
CA SER A 85 4.42 10.29 1.20
C SER A 85 4.31 9.73 -0.21
N SER A 86 3.09 9.60 -0.74
CA SER A 86 2.85 9.16 -2.12
C SER A 86 3.47 10.11 -3.14
N LYS A 87 3.36 11.43 -2.91
CA LYS A 87 3.98 12.46 -3.76
C LYS A 87 5.50 12.36 -3.76
N ASN A 88 6.12 12.10 -2.61
CA ASN A 88 7.57 11.93 -2.52
C ASN A 88 8.04 10.68 -3.29
N GLY A 89 7.26 9.59 -3.25
CA GLY A 89 7.53 8.41 -4.08
C GLY A 89 7.40 8.71 -5.57
N LEU A 90 6.33 9.40 -5.98
CA LEU A 90 6.13 9.81 -7.38
C LEU A 90 7.27 10.69 -7.91
N ALA A 91 7.86 11.53 -7.08
CA ALA A 91 8.96 12.41 -7.47
C ALA A 91 10.25 11.67 -7.87
N LEU A 92 10.36 10.37 -7.61
CA LEU A 92 11.46 9.53 -8.08
C LEU A 92 11.24 8.96 -9.50
N ILE A 93 10.05 9.14 -10.05
CA ILE A 93 9.69 8.71 -11.40
C ILE A 93 9.86 9.92 -12.32
N SER A 94 10.55 9.72 -13.45
CA SER A 94 10.71 10.79 -14.44
C SER A 94 9.39 11.10 -15.13
N ASP A 95 9.12 12.39 -15.39
CA ASP A 95 7.93 12.84 -16.13
C ASP A 95 7.90 12.31 -17.59
N ASP A 96 9.05 11.87 -18.12
CA ASP A 96 9.16 11.30 -19.47
C ASP A 96 8.85 9.78 -19.50
N GLU A 97 8.62 9.15 -18.32
CA GLU A 97 8.28 7.73 -18.24
C GLU A 97 6.81 7.50 -18.57
N ASP A 98 6.57 6.61 -19.52
CA ASP A 98 5.23 6.12 -19.86
C ASP A 98 4.98 4.78 -19.17
N GLY A 99 3.87 4.69 -18.41
CA GLY A 99 3.53 3.49 -17.66
C GLY A 99 2.45 3.72 -16.60
N VAL A 100 2.18 2.67 -15.83
CA VAL A 100 1.20 2.69 -14.74
C VAL A 100 1.93 2.74 -13.40
N VAL A 101 1.41 3.54 -12.47
CA VAL A 101 1.93 3.66 -11.11
C VAL A 101 0.87 3.15 -10.13
N GLY A 102 1.14 2.02 -9.48
CA GLY A 102 0.36 1.54 -8.34
C GLY A 102 0.77 2.23 -7.05
N ILE A 103 -0.18 2.55 -6.18
CA ILE A 103 0.09 3.05 -4.81
C ILE A 103 -0.51 2.06 -3.83
N HIS A 104 0.32 1.48 -2.98
CA HIS A 104 -0.08 0.40 -2.07
C HIS A 104 0.40 0.62 -0.64
N ASP A 105 -0.33 0.09 0.34
CA ASP A 105 0.05 0.18 1.75
C ASP A 105 1.06 -0.93 2.12
N GLY A 106 2.18 -0.56 2.74
CA GLY A 106 3.25 -1.48 3.12
C GLY A 106 2.88 -2.54 4.15
N VAL A 107 1.73 -2.41 4.81
CA VAL A 107 1.21 -3.36 5.80
C VAL A 107 0.10 -4.28 5.28
N ARG A 108 -0.05 -4.39 3.96
CA ARG A 108 -1.07 -5.22 3.31
C ARG A 108 -0.47 -6.30 2.40
N PRO A 109 0.10 -7.37 2.97
CA PRO A 109 0.83 -8.39 2.19
C PRO A 109 -0.06 -9.40 1.46
N PHE A 110 -1.38 -9.33 1.62
CA PHE A 110 -2.31 -10.35 1.12
C PHE A 110 -3.04 -9.98 -0.17
N VAL A 111 -2.61 -8.93 -0.87
CA VAL A 111 -3.13 -8.64 -2.20
C VAL A 111 -2.79 -9.80 -3.14
N SER A 112 -3.79 -10.29 -3.91
CA SER A 112 -3.55 -11.38 -4.86
C SER A 112 -2.91 -10.86 -6.15
N LYS A 113 -2.25 -11.76 -6.90
CA LYS A 113 -1.63 -11.40 -8.19
C LYS A 113 -2.68 -10.94 -9.20
N GLU A 114 -3.83 -11.61 -9.21
CA GLU A 114 -4.94 -11.30 -10.08
C GLU A 114 -5.46 -9.87 -9.85
N VAL A 115 -5.60 -9.46 -8.58
CA VAL A 115 -6.02 -8.08 -8.25
C VAL A 115 -4.98 -7.06 -8.68
N ILE A 116 -3.68 -7.36 -8.52
CA ILE A 116 -2.62 -6.48 -9.00
C ILE A 116 -2.71 -6.34 -10.52
N GLU A 117 -2.77 -7.46 -11.24
CA GLU A 117 -2.85 -7.52 -12.71
C GLU A 117 -4.06 -6.74 -13.23
N GLU A 118 -5.26 -7.04 -12.73
CA GLU A 118 -6.49 -6.34 -13.11
C GLU A 118 -6.42 -4.83 -12.87
N CYS A 119 -5.82 -4.40 -11.75
CA CYS A 119 -5.64 -2.97 -11.47
C CYS A 119 -4.69 -2.30 -12.46
N PHE A 120 -3.56 -2.94 -12.79
CA PHE A 120 -2.59 -2.38 -13.74
C PHE A 120 -3.16 -2.36 -15.17
N GLU A 121 -3.83 -3.42 -15.61
CA GLU A 121 -4.49 -3.48 -16.92
C GLU A 121 -5.60 -2.45 -17.05
N THR A 122 -6.52 -2.41 -16.09
CA THR A 122 -7.62 -1.42 -16.09
C THR A 122 -7.10 0.01 -16.05
N ALA A 123 -6.05 0.29 -15.24
CA ALA A 123 -5.49 1.62 -15.19
C ALA A 123 -4.81 2.04 -16.51
N ARG A 124 -4.28 1.08 -17.28
CA ARG A 124 -3.68 1.31 -18.59
C ARG A 124 -4.74 1.65 -19.65
N GLU A 125 -5.91 1.04 -19.55
CA GLU A 125 -7.03 1.25 -20.48
C GLU A 125 -7.89 2.46 -20.09
N GLU A 126 -8.19 2.60 -18.80
CA GLU A 126 -9.16 3.57 -18.26
C GLU A 126 -8.50 4.72 -17.48
N TYR A 127 -7.17 4.80 -17.50
CA TYR A 127 -6.33 5.81 -16.81
C TYR A 127 -6.34 5.75 -15.29
N ALA A 128 -7.25 5.03 -14.65
CA ALA A 128 -7.26 4.82 -13.19
C ALA A 128 -8.04 3.56 -12.82
N ALA A 129 -7.58 2.86 -11.79
CA ALA A 129 -8.25 1.70 -11.23
C ALA A 129 -8.16 1.68 -9.71
N ILE A 130 -9.21 1.19 -9.05
CA ILE A 130 -9.24 0.94 -7.61
C ILE A 130 -9.91 -0.40 -7.39
N PRO A 131 -9.29 -1.36 -6.67
CA PRO A 131 -9.93 -2.62 -6.35
C PRO A 131 -11.11 -2.39 -5.40
N VAL A 132 -12.21 -3.05 -5.67
CA VAL A 132 -13.43 -2.96 -4.86
C VAL A 132 -13.99 -4.36 -4.63
N TYR A 133 -14.73 -4.52 -3.53
CA TYR A 133 -15.53 -5.72 -3.31
C TYR A 133 -16.96 -5.32 -2.94
N ALA A 134 -17.92 -6.21 -3.24
CA ALA A 134 -19.30 -5.98 -2.85
C ALA A 134 -19.45 -6.07 -1.34
N VAL A 135 -20.09 -5.07 -0.74
CA VAL A 135 -20.40 -5.10 0.69
C VAL A 135 -21.50 -6.11 0.95
N THR A 136 -21.20 -7.12 1.79
CA THR A 136 -22.15 -8.16 2.20
C THR A 136 -22.93 -7.80 3.47
N ASP A 137 -22.41 -6.87 4.26
CA ASP A 137 -23.01 -6.42 5.52
C ASP A 137 -24.05 -5.31 5.31
N THR A 138 -25.00 -5.23 6.24
CA THR A 138 -25.97 -4.12 6.26
C THR A 138 -25.27 -2.85 6.72
N LEU A 139 -25.22 -1.85 5.86
CA LEU A 139 -24.70 -0.53 6.20
C LEU A 139 -25.79 0.33 6.83
N ARG A 140 -25.41 1.08 7.87
CA ARG A 140 -26.28 2.02 8.54
C ARG A 140 -25.64 3.40 8.58
N TYR A 141 -26.32 4.37 8.03
CA TYR A 141 -25.93 5.77 8.22
C TYR A 141 -26.31 6.21 9.63
N ILE A 142 -25.38 6.78 10.39
CA ILE A 142 -25.62 7.33 11.73
C ILE A 142 -25.38 8.85 11.64
N ASP A 143 -26.39 9.62 12.03
CA ASP A 143 -26.27 11.08 12.08
C ASP A 143 -25.56 11.56 13.36
N GLN A 144 -25.35 12.88 13.46
CA GLN A 144 -24.66 13.51 14.60
C GLN A 144 -25.37 13.33 15.94
N HIS A 145 -26.66 12.95 15.93
CA HIS A 145 -27.51 12.77 17.12
C HIS A 145 -27.73 11.30 17.47
N GLY A 146 -27.01 10.38 16.81
CA GLY A 146 -27.14 8.94 17.03
C GLY A 146 -28.36 8.32 16.35
N GLY A 147 -29.17 9.10 15.66
CA GLY A 147 -30.21 8.60 14.77
C GLY A 147 -29.61 8.01 13.50
N GLY A 148 -30.28 7.04 12.87
CA GLY A 148 -29.72 6.48 11.66
C GLY A 148 -30.74 5.69 10.85
N LYS A 149 -30.44 5.51 9.58
CA LYS A 149 -31.21 4.69 8.65
C LYS A 149 -30.32 3.68 7.92
N ASN A 150 -30.90 2.54 7.59
CA ASN A 150 -30.19 1.57 6.78
C ASN A 150 -29.98 2.13 5.37
N VAL A 151 -28.78 1.87 4.82
CA VAL A 151 -28.48 2.15 3.41
C VAL A 151 -29.01 0.96 2.60
N PRO A 152 -29.87 1.17 1.61
CA PRO A 152 -30.35 0.08 0.76
C PRO A 152 -29.17 -0.63 0.06
N VAL A 153 -29.20 -1.97 0.03
CA VAL A 153 -28.11 -2.79 -0.57
C VAL A 153 -27.85 -2.45 -2.05
N SER A 154 -28.86 -1.96 -2.77
CA SER A 154 -28.73 -1.53 -4.16
C SER A 154 -27.80 -0.31 -4.39
N TYR A 155 -27.40 0.38 -3.32
CA TYR A 155 -26.46 1.51 -3.37
C TYR A 155 -25.09 1.17 -2.77
N THR A 156 -24.86 -0.08 -2.38
CA THR A 156 -23.66 -0.52 -1.67
C THR A 156 -22.52 -0.92 -2.59
N HIS A 157 -22.30 -0.20 -3.68
CA HIS A 157 -20.99 -0.16 -4.33
C HIS A 157 -20.08 0.75 -3.50
N LEU A 158 -20.01 0.47 -2.19
CA LEU A 158 -19.13 1.19 -1.31
C LEU A 158 -17.75 0.56 -1.41
N ARG A 159 -16.83 1.39 -1.85
CA ARG A 159 -15.41 1.08 -1.91
C ARG A 159 -14.93 0.69 -0.53
N ALA A 160 -14.17 -0.38 -0.41
CA ALA A 160 -13.29 -0.57 0.72
C ALA A 160 -12.27 0.56 0.69
N HIS A 161 -12.61 1.68 1.29
CA HIS A 161 -11.65 2.74 1.46
C HIS A 161 -10.73 2.35 2.58
N GLU A 162 -9.55 2.20 2.19
CA GLU A 162 -8.41 2.29 3.03
C GLU A 162 -8.26 3.69 3.58
N THR A 163 -8.42 3.80 4.87
CA THR A 163 -8.02 4.99 5.63
C THR A 163 -6.57 4.87 6.03
#